data_86bb291106733768b7d312fa09121f16
#
_entry.id   86bb291106733768b7d312fa09121f16
#
_cell.length_a   1.000
_cell.length_b   1.000
_cell.length_c   1.000
_cell.angle_alpha   90.00
_cell.angle_beta   90.00
_cell.angle_gamma   90.00
#
_symmetry.space_group_name_H-M   'P 1'
#
loop_
_entity.id
_entity.type
_entity.pdbx_description
1 polymer ?
#
loop_
_entity_poly.entity_id
_entity_poly.type
_entity_poly.pdbx_seq_one_letter_code
_entity_poly.pdbx_strand_id
1 'polypeptide(L)'
;MELILLTLLINILWGIPPLIFKFLALNFSYPLIMSINSIFNLFFLFIYISFFHLSTIKTEIRKLTPKTLLIFFILVFFSFFIANLCYFYLIHKGHNINLITILTAFYPIITIIFSYFFFKQDFNSLTYLNFIGFLLFFIGMFLILYKF
;
A
#
# COMPACT_ATOMS: atom_id res chain seq x y z
N MET A 1 -5.32 16.50 15.56
CA MET A 1 -6.51 15.61 15.71
C MET A 1 -6.91 14.99 14.37
N GLU A 2 -7.00 15.79 13.30
CA GLU A 2 -7.34 15.34 11.94
C GLU A 2 -6.42 14.22 11.40
N LEU A 3 -5.10 14.38 11.52
CA LEU A 3 -4.12 13.37 11.09
C LEU A 3 -4.40 12.00 11.72
N ILE A 4 -4.62 11.97 13.02
CA ILE A 4 -4.84 10.70 13.74
C ILE A 4 -6.14 10.04 13.28
N LEU A 5 -7.23 10.81 13.15
CA LEU A 5 -8.53 10.29 12.71
C LEU A 5 -8.46 9.73 11.29
N LEU A 6 -7.84 10.47 10.35
CA LEU A 6 -7.67 10.02 8.98
C LEU A 6 -6.78 8.77 8.90
N THR A 7 -5.70 8.71 9.67
CA THR A 7 -4.83 7.53 9.69
C THR A 7 -5.56 6.30 10.26
N LEU A 8 -6.35 6.46 11.30
CA LEU A 8 -7.18 5.37 11.83
C LEU A 8 -8.19 4.89 10.80
N LEU A 9 -8.87 5.81 10.11
CA LEU A 9 -9.81 5.48 9.05
C LEU A 9 -9.12 4.71 7.91
N ILE A 10 -7.95 5.15 7.46
CA ILE A 10 -7.16 4.46 6.44
C ILE A 10 -6.83 3.04 6.88
N ASN A 11 -6.37 2.85 8.12
CA ASN A 11 -6.02 1.53 8.64
C ASN A 11 -7.23 0.59 8.68
N ILE A 12 -8.40 1.09 9.11
CA ILE A 12 -9.65 0.32 9.11
C ILE A 12 -10.02 -0.07 7.68
N LEU A 13 -10.02 0.88 6.75
CA LEU A 13 -10.37 0.64 5.36
C LEU A 13 -9.40 -0.33 4.68
N TRP A 14 -8.11 -0.25 4.94
CA TRP A 14 -7.11 -1.18 4.39
C TRP A 14 -7.13 -2.57 5.03
N GLY A 15 -7.69 -2.71 6.22
CA GLY A 15 -7.89 -4.01 6.84
C GLY A 15 -9.01 -4.85 6.20
N ILE A 16 -9.93 -4.23 5.46
CA ILE A 16 -11.07 -4.93 4.82
C ILE A 16 -10.67 -5.69 3.55
N PRO A 17 -9.90 -5.13 2.60
CA PRO A 17 -9.59 -5.77 1.32
C PRO A 17 -9.01 -7.19 1.43
N PRO A 18 -8.05 -7.48 2.34
CA PRO A 18 -7.52 -8.84 2.47
C PRO A 18 -8.59 -9.91 2.73
N LEU A 19 -9.59 -9.58 3.54
CA LEU A 19 -10.69 -10.48 3.88
C LEU A 19 -11.59 -10.73 2.67
N ILE A 20 -11.94 -9.67 1.93
CA ILE A 20 -12.74 -9.75 0.72
C ILE A 20 -11.99 -10.55 -0.35
N PHE A 21 -10.70 -10.31 -0.54
CA PHE A 21 -9.89 -11.04 -1.51
C PHE A 21 -9.80 -12.53 -1.19
N LYS A 22 -9.62 -12.89 0.09
CA LYS A 22 -9.65 -14.29 0.51
C LYS A 22 -10.99 -14.96 0.18
N PHE A 23 -12.10 -14.28 0.44
CA PHE A 23 -13.44 -14.78 0.09
C PHE A 23 -13.61 -14.97 -1.43
N LEU A 24 -13.19 -13.99 -2.22
CA LEU A 24 -13.27 -14.08 -3.68
C LEU A 24 -12.35 -15.18 -4.25
N ALA A 25 -11.18 -15.39 -3.65
CA ALA A 25 -10.23 -16.42 -4.09
C ALA A 25 -10.75 -17.87 -3.94
N LEU A 26 -11.83 -18.07 -3.20
CA LEU A 26 -12.51 -19.39 -3.13
C LEU A 26 -13.18 -19.76 -4.45
N ASN A 27 -13.62 -18.77 -5.23
CA ASN A 27 -14.43 -19.01 -6.44
C ASN A 27 -13.81 -18.46 -7.72
N PHE A 28 -12.84 -17.56 -7.61
CA PHE A 28 -12.28 -16.85 -8.76
C PHE A 28 -10.76 -16.91 -8.77
N SER A 29 -10.17 -16.93 -9.96
CA SER A 29 -8.73 -16.85 -10.12
C SER A 29 -8.19 -15.47 -9.73
N TYR A 30 -6.97 -15.41 -9.20
CA TYR A 30 -6.35 -14.13 -8.81
C TYR A 30 -6.22 -13.12 -9.98
N PRO A 31 -5.93 -13.53 -11.25
CA PRO A 31 -5.90 -12.56 -12.35
C PRO A 31 -7.24 -11.89 -12.59
N LEU A 32 -8.35 -12.63 -12.47
CA LEU A 32 -9.69 -12.06 -12.61
C LEU A 32 -10.00 -11.06 -11.50
N ILE A 33 -9.68 -11.42 -10.24
CA ILE A 33 -9.89 -10.53 -9.08
C ILE A 33 -9.09 -9.23 -9.27
N MET A 34 -7.80 -9.33 -9.65
CA MET A 34 -6.96 -8.17 -9.93
C MET A 34 -7.53 -7.29 -11.05
N SER A 35 -7.97 -7.92 -12.15
CA SER A 35 -8.50 -7.18 -13.30
C SER A 35 -9.76 -6.39 -12.93
N ILE A 36 -10.70 -7.03 -12.27
CA ILE A 36 -11.96 -6.38 -11.83
C ILE A 36 -11.66 -5.26 -10.82
N ASN A 37 -10.79 -5.52 -9.84
CA ASN A 37 -10.40 -4.50 -8.87
C ASN A 37 -9.76 -3.28 -9.55
N SER A 38 -8.90 -3.48 -10.55
CA SER A 38 -8.26 -2.39 -11.28
C SER A 38 -9.26 -1.57 -12.11
N ILE A 39 -10.24 -2.23 -12.72
CA ILE A 39 -11.32 -1.55 -13.47
C ILE A 39 -12.16 -0.66 -12.54
N PHE A 40 -12.60 -1.19 -11.39
CA PHE A 40 -13.35 -0.39 -10.43
C PHE A 40 -12.55 0.76 -9.84
N ASN A 41 -11.26 0.54 -9.52
CA ASN A 41 -10.38 1.61 -9.04
C ASN A 41 -10.26 2.73 -10.09
N LEU A 42 -10.07 2.39 -11.36
CA LEU A 42 -10.00 3.35 -12.45
C LEU A 42 -11.33 4.11 -12.61
N PHE A 43 -12.46 3.42 -12.52
CA PHE A 43 -13.80 4.00 -12.59
C PHE A 43 -14.05 5.03 -11.47
N PHE A 44 -13.78 4.66 -10.21
CA PHE A 44 -13.96 5.57 -9.09
C PHE A 44 -12.98 6.76 -9.15
N LEU A 45 -11.74 6.53 -9.58
CA LEU A 45 -10.78 7.60 -9.78
C LEU A 45 -11.25 8.57 -10.86
N PHE A 46 -11.80 8.07 -11.97
CA PHE A 46 -12.34 8.91 -13.04
C PHE A 46 -13.50 9.77 -12.56
N ILE A 47 -14.42 9.21 -11.78
CA ILE A 47 -15.52 9.95 -11.15
C ILE A 47 -14.94 11.07 -10.26
N TYR A 48 -14.06 10.72 -9.34
CA TYR A 48 -13.45 11.67 -8.41
C TYR A 48 -12.76 12.84 -9.13
N ILE A 49 -11.95 12.53 -10.14
CA ILE A 49 -11.25 13.53 -10.97
C ILE A 49 -12.24 14.45 -11.69
N SER A 50 -13.29 13.87 -12.28
CA SER A 50 -14.29 14.62 -13.06
C SER A 50 -15.04 15.63 -12.20
N PHE A 51 -15.33 15.29 -10.95
CA PHE A 51 -16.07 16.18 -10.06
C PHE A 51 -15.19 17.20 -9.35
N PHE A 52 -13.97 16.85 -8.97
CA PHE A 52 -13.19 17.67 -8.04
C PHE A 52 -11.89 18.25 -8.61
N HIS A 53 -11.29 17.63 -9.64
CA HIS A 53 -9.92 17.93 -10.05
C HIS A 53 -9.69 18.11 -11.56
N LEU A 54 -10.76 18.18 -12.36
CA LEU A 54 -10.63 18.21 -13.83
C LEU A 54 -9.77 19.39 -14.35
N SER A 55 -9.94 20.57 -13.77
CA SER A 55 -9.18 21.78 -14.16
C SER A 55 -7.70 21.66 -13.80
N THR A 56 -7.41 21.16 -12.60
CA THR A 56 -6.05 20.96 -12.10
C THR A 56 -5.31 19.95 -12.98
N ILE A 57 -5.94 18.80 -13.26
CA ILE A 57 -5.32 17.76 -14.08
C ILE A 57 -5.07 18.23 -15.52
N LYS A 58 -5.98 18.99 -16.13
CA LYS A 58 -5.76 19.55 -17.47
C LYS A 58 -4.52 20.45 -17.54
N THR A 59 -4.22 21.17 -16.46
CA THR A 59 -3.02 22.02 -16.41
C THR A 59 -1.75 21.23 -16.12
N GLU A 60 -1.84 20.19 -15.31
CA GLU A 60 -0.70 19.37 -14.89
C GLU A 60 -0.26 18.36 -15.95
N ILE A 61 -1.18 17.81 -16.74
CA ILE A 61 -0.85 16.93 -17.87
C ILE A 61 0.12 17.62 -18.84
N ARG A 62 0.00 18.93 -19.03
CA ARG A 62 0.90 19.68 -19.93
C ARG A 62 2.34 19.78 -19.40
N LYS A 63 2.56 19.51 -18.10
CA LYS A 63 3.89 19.52 -17.47
C LYS A 63 4.57 18.16 -17.52
N LEU A 64 3.89 17.11 -18.01
CA LEU A 64 4.46 15.76 -18.08
C LEU A 64 5.60 15.71 -19.08
N THR A 65 6.74 15.28 -18.60
CA THR A 65 7.92 14.99 -19.43
C THR A 65 8.11 13.48 -19.59
N PRO A 66 8.86 13.01 -20.60
CA PRO A 66 9.18 11.58 -20.72
C PRO A 66 9.84 10.99 -19.45
N LYS A 67 10.68 11.78 -18.78
CA LYS A 67 11.32 11.39 -17.51
C LYS A 67 10.28 11.18 -16.41
N THR A 68 9.32 12.10 -16.29
CA THR A 68 8.25 11.99 -15.29
C THR A 68 7.35 10.80 -15.57
N LEU A 69 7.02 10.57 -16.85
CA LEU A 69 6.24 9.39 -17.26
C LEU A 69 6.95 8.08 -16.95
N LEU A 70 8.27 8.02 -17.15
CA LEU A 70 9.06 6.84 -16.77
C LEU A 70 9.02 6.59 -15.25
N ILE A 71 9.11 7.64 -14.43
CA ILE A 71 8.99 7.52 -12.97
C ILE A 71 7.61 6.99 -12.58
N PHE A 72 6.54 7.51 -13.18
CA PHE A 72 5.19 6.99 -12.95
C PHE A 72 5.06 5.52 -13.39
N PHE A 73 5.63 5.16 -14.54
CA PHE A 73 5.63 3.77 -14.99
C PHE A 73 6.32 2.83 -13.97
N ILE A 74 7.51 3.22 -13.50
CA ILE A 74 8.25 2.45 -12.47
C ILE A 74 7.43 2.32 -11.20
N LEU A 75 6.83 3.42 -10.72
CA LEU A 75 5.97 3.42 -9.53
C LEU A 75 4.79 2.44 -9.71
N VAL A 76 4.06 2.53 -10.80
CA VAL A 76 2.88 1.68 -11.04
C VAL A 76 3.30 0.23 -11.22
N PHE A 77 4.34 -0.02 -12.03
CA PHE A 77 4.78 -1.38 -12.33
C PHE A 77 5.26 -2.14 -11.07
N PHE A 78 6.16 -1.53 -10.29
CA PHE A 78 6.73 -2.22 -9.12
C PHE A 78 5.80 -2.17 -7.91
N SER A 79 5.29 -0.99 -7.54
CA SER A 79 4.57 -0.81 -6.29
C SER A 79 3.11 -1.25 -6.36
N PHE A 80 2.47 -1.15 -7.52
CA PHE A 80 1.07 -1.55 -7.66
C PHE A 80 0.91 -2.88 -8.38
N PHE A 81 1.54 -3.07 -9.55
CA PHE A 81 1.33 -4.27 -10.33
C PHE A 81 2.05 -5.48 -9.71
N ILE A 82 3.39 -5.44 -9.59
CA ILE A 82 4.17 -6.58 -9.08
C ILE A 82 3.81 -6.90 -7.62
N ALA A 83 3.74 -5.89 -6.75
CA ALA A 83 3.42 -6.10 -5.34
C ALA A 83 2.03 -6.72 -5.15
N ASN A 84 1.01 -6.21 -5.85
CA ASN A 84 -0.33 -6.80 -5.79
C ASN A 84 -0.37 -8.21 -6.39
N LEU A 85 0.33 -8.45 -7.51
CA LEU A 85 0.42 -9.78 -8.10
C LEU A 85 0.98 -10.80 -7.11
N CYS A 86 2.08 -10.48 -6.43
CA CYS A 86 2.66 -11.32 -5.39
C CYS A 86 1.69 -11.54 -4.21
N TYR A 87 1.04 -10.46 -3.75
CA TYR A 87 0.09 -10.52 -2.65
C TYR A 87 -1.11 -11.42 -2.96
N PHE A 88 -1.76 -11.23 -4.11
CA PHE A 88 -2.89 -12.06 -4.54
C PHE A 88 -2.48 -13.51 -4.79
N TYR A 89 -1.28 -13.74 -5.36
CA TYR A 89 -0.74 -15.08 -5.55
C TYR A 89 -0.61 -15.83 -4.21
N LEU A 90 -0.08 -15.19 -3.17
CA LEU A 90 0.06 -15.79 -1.85
C LEU A 90 -1.30 -16.16 -1.24
N ILE A 91 -2.29 -15.26 -1.36
CA ILE A 91 -3.67 -15.53 -0.88
C ILE A 91 -4.27 -16.71 -1.65
N HIS A 92 -4.12 -16.74 -2.97
CA HIS A 92 -4.66 -17.80 -3.81
C HIS A 92 -4.02 -19.17 -3.53
N LYS A 93 -2.74 -19.20 -3.18
CA LYS A 93 -2.02 -20.42 -2.74
C LYS A 93 -2.50 -20.95 -1.39
N GLY A 94 -3.42 -20.28 -0.73
CA GLY A 94 -4.00 -20.73 0.53
C GLY A 94 -3.17 -20.41 1.77
N HIS A 95 -2.13 -19.56 1.65
CA HIS A 95 -1.38 -19.12 2.81
C HIS A 95 -2.27 -18.39 3.82
N ASN A 96 -1.88 -18.45 5.09
CA ASN A 96 -2.61 -17.78 6.15
C ASN A 96 -2.59 -16.26 5.94
N ILE A 97 -3.78 -15.67 5.78
CA ILE A 97 -3.91 -14.24 5.49
C ILE A 97 -3.36 -13.36 6.61
N ASN A 98 -3.48 -13.81 7.87
CA ASN A 98 -2.94 -13.06 9.00
C ASN A 98 -1.41 -13.01 8.92
N LEU A 99 -0.78 -14.12 8.53
CA LEU A 99 0.67 -14.18 8.31
C LEU A 99 1.12 -13.25 7.19
N ILE A 100 0.42 -13.26 6.04
CA ILE A 100 0.73 -12.37 4.91
C ILE A 100 0.60 -10.92 5.36
N THR A 101 -0.50 -10.54 6.04
CA THR A 101 -0.75 -9.18 6.50
C THR A 101 0.31 -8.71 7.48
N ILE A 102 0.73 -9.56 8.43
CA ILE A 102 1.78 -9.21 9.40
C ILE A 102 3.12 -9.01 8.69
N LEU A 103 3.49 -9.90 7.76
CA LEU A 103 4.74 -9.79 7.01
C LEU A 103 4.75 -8.55 6.10
N THR A 104 3.62 -8.21 5.48
CA THR A 104 3.52 -6.99 4.66
C THR A 104 3.54 -5.71 5.50
N ALA A 105 3.23 -5.77 6.79
CA ALA A 105 3.31 -4.62 7.69
C ALA A 105 4.74 -4.06 7.91
N PHE A 106 5.77 -4.71 7.35
CA PHE A 106 7.15 -4.17 7.33
C PHE A 106 7.35 -2.97 6.39
N TYR A 107 6.44 -2.69 5.46
CA TYR A 107 6.63 -1.62 4.47
C TYR A 107 6.96 -0.24 5.07
N PRO A 108 6.45 0.18 6.25
CA PRO A 108 6.79 1.49 6.80
C PRO A 108 8.28 1.63 7.13
N ILE A 109 8.91 0.54 7.56
CA ILE A 109 10.34 0.53 7.88
C ILE A 109 11.16 0.73 6.61
N ILE A 110 10.80 0.03 5.54
CA ILE A 110 11.43 0.20 4.22
C ILE A 110 11.26 1.63 3.74
N THR A 111 10.06 2.21 3.91
CA THR A 111 9.78 3.61 3.56
C THR A 111 10.66 4.58 4.33
N ILE A 112 10.84 4.39 5.65
CA ILE A 112 11.70 5.24 6.48
C ILE A 112 13.16 5.16 6.02
N ILE A 113 13.67 3.95 5.76
CA ILE A 113 15.03 3.75 5.26
C ILE A 113 15.22 4.46 3.93
N PHE A 114 14.30 4.27 2.98
CA PHE A 114 14.40 4.91 1.66
C PHE A 114 14.21 6.43 1.74
N SER A 115 13.35 6.95 2.61
CA SER A 115 13.18 8.39 2.78
C SER A 115 14.48 9.07 3.25
N TYR A 116 15.25 8.41 4.08
CA TYR A 116 16.57 8.89 4.47
C TYR A 116 17.54 8.98 3.28
N PHE A 117 17.64 7.90 2.49
CA PHE A 117 18.58 7.86 1.36
C PHE A 117 18.20 8.79 0.22
N PHE A 118 16.91 8.85 -0.14
CA PHE A 118 16.46 9.60 -1.32
C PHE A 118 16.10 11.05 -1.02
N PHE A 119 15.53 11.34 0.14
CA PHE A 119 15.05 12.68 0.49
C PHE A 119 15.89 13.36 1.56
N LYS A 120 16.95 12.71 2.06
CA LYS A 120 17.82 13.23 3.13
C LYS A 120 16.99 13.74 4.33
N GLN A 121 15.89 13.08 4.62
CA GLN A 121 15.07 13.42 5.78
C GLN A 121 15.89 13.14 7.04
N ASP A 122 16.09 14.18 7.85
CA ASP A 122 16.84 14.06 9.09
C ASP A 122 16.14 13.13 10.08
N PHE A 123 16.86 12.14 10.59
CA PHE A 123 16.41 11.34 11.73
C PHE A 123 16.30 12.15 13.03
N ASN A 124 16.71 13.42 13.02
CA ASN A 124 16.63 14.32 14.19
C ASN A 124 15.19 14.50 14.71
N SER A 125 14.18 14.23 13.88
CA SER A 125 12.77 14.18 14.30
C SER A 125 12.39 12.86 15.01
N LEU A 126 13.22 11.81 14.90
CA LEU A 126 12.98 10.54 15.56
C LEU A 126 13.57 10.60 16.97
N THR A 127 12.69 10.60 17.95
CA THR A 127 13.08 10.52 19.37
C THR A 127 13.46 9.09 19.72
N TYR A 128 14.20 8.91 20.84
CA TYR A 128 14.48 7.57 21.37
C TYR A 128 13.19 6.75 21.61
N LEU A 129 12.05 7.41 21.90
CA LEU A 129 10.75 6.76 22.04
C LEU A 129 10.29 6.11 20.72
N ASN A 130 10.60 6.70 19.58
CA ASN A 130 10.29 6.11 18.28
C ASN A 130 11.09 4.82 18.05
N PHE A 131 12.36 4.79 18.47
CA PHE A 131 13.18 3.58 18.42
C PHE A 131 12.65 2.48 19.35
N ILE A 132 12.22 2.83 20.56
CA ILE A 132 11.53 1.89 21.45
C ILE A 132 10.25 1.37 20.79
N GLY A 133 9.45 2.24 20.18
CA GLY A 133 8.25 1.86 19.43
C GLY A 133 8.55 0.87 18.31
N PHE A 134 9.60 1.08 17.53
CA PHE A 134 10.04 0.12 16.52
C PHE A 134 10.46 -1.21 17.12
N LEU A 135 11.23 -1.20 18.20
CA LEU A 135 11.66 -2.42 18.89
C LEU A 135 10.46 -3.23 19.37
N LEU A 136 9.50 -2.58 20.02
CA LEU A 136 8.26 -3.21 20.49
C LEU A 136 7.43 -3.76 19.33
N PHE A 137 7.36 -3.05 18.20
CA PHE A 137 6.71 -3.53 16.99
C PHE A 137 7.36 -4.83 16.47
N PHE A 138 8.69 -4.87 16.39
CA PHE A 138 9.42 -6.09 15.97
C PHE A 138 9.21 -7.26 16.94
N ILE A 139 9.29 -7.00 18.24
CA ILE A 139 9.05 -8.03 19.25
C ILE A 139 7.62 -8.57 19.12
N GLY A 140 6.63 -7.67 19.01
CA GLY A 140 5.23 -8.05 18.84
C GLY A 140 5.00 -8.90 17.59
N MET A 141 5.57 -8.50 16.46
CA MET A 141 5.52 -9.27 15.23
C MET A 141 6.18 -10.65 15.38
N PHE A 142 7.37 -10.71 15.96
CA PHE A 142 8.07 -11.97 16.19
C PHE A 142 7.25 -12.92 17.06
N LEU A 143 6.65 -12.43 18.13
CA LEU A 143 5.79 -13.22 19.01
C LEU A 143 4.54 -13.75 18.29
N ILE A 144 3.95 -12.97 17.40
CA ILE A 144 2.81 -13.42 16.59
C ILE A 144 3.27 -14.50 15.58
N LEU A 145 4.40 -14.28 14.89
CA LEU A 145 4.94 -15.22 13.91
C LEU A 145 5.39 -16.55 14.56
N TYR A 146 5.89 -16.53 15.79
CA TYR A 146 6.33 -17.72 16.49
C TYR A 146 5.19 -18.70 16.78
N LYS A 147 3.94 -18.25 16.76
CA LYS A 147 2.75 -19.03 17.06
C LYS A 147 2.08 -19.61 15.80
N PHE A 148 2.51 -19.19 14.62
CA PHE A 148 2.04 -19.70 13.31
C PHE A 148 3.06 -20.62 12.66
#